data_732f3b0ca1361764f770ca86546c63a0
#
_entry.id   732f3b0ca1361764f770ca86546c63a0
#
_cell.length_a   1.000
_cell.length_b   1.000
_cell.length_c   1.000
_cell.angle_alpha   90.00
_cell.angle_beta   90.00
_cell.angle_gamma   90.00
#
_symmetry.space_group_name_H-M   'P 1'
#
loop_
_entity.id
_entity.type
_entity.pdbx_description
1 polymer ?
#
loop_
_entity_poly.entity_id
_entity_poly.type
_entity_poly.pdbx_seq_one_letter_code
_entity_poly.pdbx_strand_id
1 'polypeptide(L)'
;PHPVDQVPPFGKLTILGIQHVLAFYAGAVVVPLVIASGLGLDNHTLVHLINADLLTCGIATIIQSAGIGRFIGVKLPLIQGVTFTAVSPLIAIGAAATPPGADPRTGLATMYGSIIAVGLIVFLVAPFFAKLLRFFPPIVTGTLLTVMGTTLISVSAGDIVAWADKAADDAAKTTATYEALGLAFGTIAIIIIIQRLFKGFMGTLSVLLGLLIMTAVAFAAGKTDFSGVGEASWVAITTPFYFGIPKFSLTAIIAMIIVMAVTAVETTGDVFATGEVVGKRIAPRDIANALRADGLSTLLGGVLNSFPYTCFAQNVGLVRLTRVKSRWVVTTAGVFMIVLGLLPKAAAIVAAIPQPVIGGASLAMFANVAVVGIQTLSKVDLRDNRNAVIVSTSIGLALLVTLKPGIVSVMPSWLQIIFGSGVTIGSLTAIILNLLFFHIGRPASPDVAVVDGKKINLDDVNAMDRDQFVATFSSMFSSHTWPVERAWESRPFASVSELRSSFEDAVLSAS
;
A
#
# COMPACT_ATOMS: atom_id res chain seq x y z
N PRO A 1 -19.86 -7.74 -25.00
CA PRO A 1 -18.67 -7.27 -24.28
C PRO A 1 -18.80 -7.56 -22.79
N HIS A 2 -17.68 -7.92 -22.16
CA HIS A 2 -17.65 -8.19 -20.72
C HIS A 2 -18.14 -6.96 -19.95
N PRO A 3 -18.85 -7.11 -18.81
CA PRO A 3 -19.34 -5.97 -18.01
C PRO A 3 -18.26 -4.95 -17.65
N VAL A 4 -17.01 -5.38 -17.51
CA VAL A 4 -15.86 -4.50 -17.25
C VAL A 4 -15.62 -3.49 -18.38
N ASP A 5 -15.92 -3.84 -19.61
CA ASP A 5 -15.67 -3.00 -20.80
C ASP A 5 -16.88 -2.16 -21.23
N GLN A 6 -18.01 -2.33 -20.54
CA GLN A 6 -19.22 -1.56 -20.83
C GLN A 6 -19.06 -0.10 -20.37
N VAL A 7 -19.46 0.84 -21.22
CA VAL A 7 -19.43 2.28 -20.90
C VAL A 7 -20.84 2.71 -20.45
N PRO A 8 -21.01 3.12 -19.18
CA PRO A 8 -22.30 3.65 -18.71
C PRO A 8 -22.66 4.96 -19.40
N PRO A 9 -23.94 5.39 -19.39
CA PRO A 9 -24.35 6.71 -19.84
C PRO A 9 -23.56 7.81 -19.11
N PHE A 10 -23.33 8.94 -19.78
CA PHE A 10 -22.48 10.02 -19.27
C PHE A 10 -22.86 10.51 -17.87
N GLY A 11 -24.15 10.71 -17.58
CA GLY A 11 -24.60 11.15 -16.26
C GLY A 11 -24.28 10.14 -15.15
N LYS A 12 -24.53 8.86 -15.40
CA LYS A 12 -24.21 7.76 -14.48
C LYS A 12 -22.69 7.60 -14.30
N LEU A 13 -21.95 7.71 -15.39
CA LEU A 13 -20.49 7.65 -15.40
C LEU A 13 -19.88 8.73 -14.52
N THR A 14 -20.38 9.97 -14.61
CA THR A 14 -19.96 11.10 -13.80
C THR A 14 -20.25 10.88 -12.31
N ILE A 15 -21.47 10.51 -11.97
CA ILE A 15 -21.86 10.30 -10.56
C ILE A 15 -21.05 9.16 -9.92
N LEU A 16 -20.91 8.04 -10.60
CA LEU A 16 -20.15 6.91 -10.10
C LEU A 16 -18.65 7.21 -10.00
N GLY A 17 -18.11 7.98 -10.95
CA GLY A 17 -16.73 8.47 -10.90
C GLY A 17 -16.49 9.36 -9.69
N ILE A 18 -17.41 10.26 -9.38
CA ILE A 18 -17.33 11.10 -8.17
C ILE A 18 -17.36 10.25 -6.90
N GLN A 19 -18.19 9.19 -6.85
CA GLN A 19 -18.21 8.28 -5.70
C GLN A 19 -16.84 7.63 -5.46
N HIS A 20 -16.16 7.19 -6.51
CA HIS A 20 -14.82 6.64 -6.42
C HIS A 20 -13.80 7.66 -5.91
N VAL A 21 -13.86 8.91 -6.40
CA VAL A 21 -12.99 9.98 -5.91
C VAL A 21 -13.21 10.24 -4.43
N LEU A 22 -14.46 10.35 -3.98
CA LEU A 22 -14.77 10.61 -2.57
C LEU A 22 -14.30 9.46 -1.66
N ALA A 23 -14.48 8.21 -2.07
CA ALA A 23 -14.01 7.07 -1.30
C ALA A 23 -12.48 6.98 -1.19
N PHE A 24 -11.78 7.45 -2.20
CA PHE A 24 -10.33 7.42 -2.32
C PHE A 24 -9.63 8.64 -1.68
N TYR A 25 -10.28 9.81 -1.67
CA TYR A 25 -9.65 11.11 -1.46
C TYR A 25 -8.86 11.22 -0.15
N ALA A 26 -9.43 10.76 0.96
CA ALA A 26 -8.76 10.81 2.26
C ALA A 26 -7.45 10.03 2.25
N GLY A 27 -7.45 8.82 1.69
CA GLY A 27 -6.25 8.00 1.55
C GLY A 27 -5.19 8.62 0.62
N ALA A 28 -5.63 9.31 -0.43
CA ALA A 28 -4.73 10.00 -1.36
C ALA A 28 -3.99 11.16 -0.73
N VAL A 29 -4.69 12.01 0.01
CA VAL A 29 -4.10 13.24 0.55
C VAL A 29 -3.34 13.04 1.86
N VAL A 30 -3.61 11.97 2.59
CA VAL A 30 -2.94 11.72 3.88
C VAL A 30 -1.43 11.52 3.70
N VAL A 31 -0.98 10.90 2.63
CA VAL A 31 0.45 10.62 2.40
C VAL A 31 1.26 11.91 2.24
N PRO A 32 0.94 12.85 1.34
CA PRO A 32 1.68 14.11 1.30
C PRO A 32 1.58 14.91 2.60
N LEU A 33 0.44 14.87 3.29
CA LEU A 33 0.28 15.54 4.58
C LEU A 33 1.25 14.99 5.64
N VAL A 34 1.32 13.68 5.81
CA VAL A 34 2.18 13.06 6.84
C VAL A 34 3.66 13.11 6.47
N ILE A 35 4.02 13.02 5.19
CA ILE A 35 5.40 13.16 4.74
C ILE A 35 5.89 14.60 4.94
N ALA A 36 5.10 15.58 4.58
CA ALA A 36 5.43 16.99 4.79
C ALA A 36 5.60 17.32 6.28
N SER A 37 4.73 16.81 7.13
CA SER A 37 4.85 16.93 8.58
C SER A 37 6.12 16.25 9.10
N GLY A 38 6.39 15.02 8.68
CA GLY A 38 7.57 14.26 9.09
C GLY A 38 8.90 14.87 8.68
N LEU A 39 8.94 15.58 7.55
CA LEU A 39 10.13 16.27 7.04
C LEU A 39 10.19 17.76 7.44
N GLY A 40 9.15 18.30 8.07
CA GLY A 40 9.09 19.71 8.46
C GLY A 40 8.98 20.65 7.27
N LEU A 41 8.27 20.25 6.20
CA LEU A 41 8.09 21.06 5.01
C LEU A 41 7.11 22.21 5.25
N ASP A 42 7.30 23.32 4.56
CA ASP A 42 6.43 24.49 4.65
C ASP A 42 5.08 24.28 3.91
N ASN A 43 4.15 25.21 4.17
CA ASN A 43 2.81 25.10 3.61
C ASN A 43 2.79 25.21 2.08
N HIS A 44 3.63 26.06 1.50
CA HIS A 44 3.73 26.21 0.05
C HIS A 44 4.20 24.92 -0.63
N THR A 45 5.20 24.27 -0.05
CA THR A 45 5.69 22.96 -0.51
C THR A 45 4.61 21.88 -0.36
N LEU A 46 3.89 21.86 0.76
CA LEU A 46 2.79 20.93 1.00
C LEU A 46 1.67 21.06 -0.04
N VAL A 47 1.25 22.29 -0.35
CA VAL A 47 0.23 22.53 -1.38
C VAL A 47 0.68 22.00 -2.74
N HIS A 48 1.95 22.21 -3.08
CA HIS A 48 2.52 21.68 -4.32
C HIS A 48 2.53 20.15 -4.35
N LEU A 49 2.88 19.51 -3.23
CA LEU A 49 2.89 18.05 -3.11
C LEU A 49 1.48 17.46 -3.23
N ILE A 50 0.48 18.09 -2.64
CA ILE A 50 -0.92 17.64 -2.75
C ILE A 50 -1.40 17.73 -4.19
N ASN A 51 -1.13 18.84 -4.88
CA ASN A 51 -1.48 18.99 -6.29
C ASN A 51 -0.78 17.95 -7.17
N ALA A 52 0.51 17.77 -6.98
CA ALA A 52 1.30 16.77 -7.71
C ALA A 52 0.78 15.36 -7.46
N ASP A 53 0.43 15.04 -6.22
CA ASP A 53 -0.13 13.76 -5.83
C ASP A 53 -1.45 13.48 -6.54
N LEU A 54 -2.40 14.39 -6.48
CA LEU A 54 -3.73 14.22 -7.12
C LEU A 54 -3.63 14.12 -8.64
N LEU A 55 -2.82 14.97 -9.26
CA LEU A 55 -2.58 14.90 -10.71
C LEU A 55 -2.01 13.54 -11.12
N THR A 56 -0.99 13.08 -10.42
CA THR A 56 -0.33 11.81 -10.74
C THR A 56 -1.21 10.61 -10.40
N CYS A 57 -1.99 10.67 -9.32
CA CYS A 57 -3.01 9.66 -9.01
C CYS A 57 -4.01 9.50 -10.16
N GLY A 58 -4.46 10.61 -10.72
CA GLY A 58 -5.38 10.59 -11.87
C GLY A 58 -4.75 9.95 -13.09
N ILE A 59 -3.52 10.32 -13.43
CA ILE A 59 -2.77 9.74 -14.55
C ILE A 59 -2.55 8.23 -14.32
N ALA A 60 -2.12 7.86 -13.12
CA ALA A 60 -1.86 6.47 -12.75
C ALA A 60 -3.13 5.60 -12.83
N THR A 61 -4.26 6.14 -12.36
CA THR A 61 -5.56 5.47 -12.43
C THR A 61 -6.00 5.23 -13.87
N ILE A 62 -5.80 6.21 -14.76
CA ILE A 62 -6.10 6.06 -16.19
C ILE A 62 -5.18 5.00 -16.81
N ILE A 63 -3.89 5.01 -16.49
CA ILE A 63 -2.94 4.00 -16.98
C ILE A 63 -3.38 2.59 -16.57
N GLN A 64 -3.81 2.40 -15.33
CA GLN A 64 -4.21 1.08 -14.83
C GLN A 64 -5.56 0.62 -15.37
N SER A 65 -6.55 1.50 -15.43
CA SER A 65 -7.93 1.16 -15.78
C SER A 65 -8.20 1.17 -17.28
N ALA A 66 -7.71 2.16 -18.00
CA ALA A 66 -7.84 2.24 -19.46
C ALA A 66 -6.74 1.42 -20.16
N GLY A 67 -5.56 1.40 -19.60
CA GLY A 67 -4.39 0.72 -20.14
C GLY A 67 -3.68 1.49 -21.25
N ILE A 68 -2.45 1.10 -21.52
CA ILE A 68 -1.66 1.58 -22.66
C ILE A 68 -1.25 0.36 -23.49
N GLY A 69 -1.82 0.20 -24.68
CA GLY A 69 -1.54 -0.94 -25.53
C GLY A 69 -1.93 -2.27 -24.89
N ARG A 70 -1.07 -3.29 -25.05
CA ARG A 70 -1.33 -4.66 -24.57
C ARG A 70 -0.58 -5.01 -23.29
N PHE A 71 0.40 -4.21 -22.88
CA PHE A 71 1.39 -4.59 -21.87
C PHE A 71 1.32 -3.76 -20.59
N ILE A 72 0.67 -2.61 -20.59
CA ILE A 72 0.63 -1.69 -19.46
C ILE A 72 -0.82 -1.49 -19.03
N GLY A 73 -1.09 -1.79 -17.78
CA GLY A 73 -2.42 -1.68 -17.19
C GLY A 73 -3.24 -2.96 -17.26
N VAL A 74 -3.90 -3.28 -16.14
CA VAL A 74 -4.68 -4.51 -16.02
C VAL A 74 -6.08 -4.38 -16.63
N LYS A 75 -6.52 -3.15 -16.92
CA LYS A 75 -7.85 -2.86 -17.50
C LYS A 75 -9.00 -3.38 -16.64
N LEU A 76 -8.91 -3.12 -15.35
CA LEU A 76 -9.92 -3.42 -14.33
C LEU A 76 -10.32 -2.12 -13.62
N PRO A 77 -11.46 -2.11 -12.90
CA PRO A 77 -11.88 -0.94 -12.12
C PRO A 77 -11.05 -0.80 -10.83
N LEU A 78 -9.78 -0.48 -10.98
CA LEU A 78 -8.81 -0.28 -9.93
C LEU A 78 -8.32 1.16 -9.93
N ILE A 79 -8.44 1.84 -8.79
CA ILE A 79 -7.84 3.15 -8.55
C ILE A 79 -6.39 2.97 -8.11
N GLN A 80 -5.52 3.83 -8.63
CA GLN A 80 -4.14 3.95 -8.23
C GLN A 80 -3.97 5.12 -7.26
N GLY A 81 -3.23 4.88 -6.20
CA GLY A 81 -2.87 5.91 -5.23
C GLY A 81 -1.50 5.66 -4.64
N VAL A 82 -1.02 6.64 -3.87
CA VAL A 82 0.28 6.55 -3.21
C VAL A 82 0.24 5.50 -2.11
N THR A 83 1.26 4.68 -2.05
CA THR A 83 1.33 3.58 -1.08
C THR A 83 1.68 4.07 0.33
N PHE A 84 0.97 3.58 1.34
CA PHE A 84 1.32 3.86 2.74
C PHE A 84 2.63 3.19 3.16
N THR A 85 3.01 2.12 2.53
CA THR A 85 4.27 1.41 2.77
C THR A 85 5.50 2.31 2.57
N ALA A 86 5.41 3.28 1.67
CA ALA A 86 6.50 4.20 1.37
C ALA A 86 6.65 5.35 2.38
N VAL A 87 5.65 5.64 3.21
CA VAL A 87 5.63 6.83 4.07
C VAL A 87 6.86 6.90 4.99
N SER A 88 7.04 5.91 5.83
CA SER A 88 8.17 5.87 6.78
C SER A 88 9.54 5.80 6.09
N PRO A 89 9.76 4.93 5.07
CA PRO A 89 11.01 4.93 4.33
C PRO A 89 11.33 6.25 3.63
N LEU A 90 10.36 6.91 3.03
CA LEU A 90 10.57 8.21 2.37
C LEU A 90 10.94 9.31 3.36
N ILE A 91 10.31 9.34 4.52
CA ILE A 91 10.68 10.27 5.61
C ILE A 91 12.12 10.01 6.05
N ALA A 92 12.51 8.76 6.22
CA ALA A 92 13.88 8.38 6.60
C ALA A 92 14.90 8.79 5.53
N ILE A 93 14.60 8.59 4.24
CA ILE A 93 15.47 9.01 3.13
C ILE A 93 15.61 10.52 3.08
N GLY A 94 14.52 11.26 3.15
CA GLY A 94 14.51 12.72 3.12
C GLY A 94 15.26 13.32 4.30
N ALA A 95 15.06 12.79 5.51
CA ALA A 95 15.73 13.24 6.71
C ALA A 95 17.26 12.96 6.67
N ALA A 96 17.65 11.75 6.27
CA ALA A 96 19.05 11.36 6.17
C ALA A 96 19.82 12.15 5.10
N ALA A 97 19.16 12.54 4.02
CA ALA A 97 19.76 13.31 2.92
C ALA A 97 19.74 14.83 3.16
N THR A 98 19.12 15.29 4.24
CA THR A 98 19.11 16.71 4.62
C THR A 98 20.18 16.95 5.69
N PRO A 99 21.24 17.74 5.40
CA PRO A 99 22.25 18.07 6.40
C PRO A 99 21.63 18.83 7.59
N PRO A 100 22.19 18.69 8.82
CA PRO A 100 21.71 19.43 9.97
C PRO A 100 21.72 20.95 9.72
N GLY A 101 20.57 21.61 10.00
CA GLY A 101 20.42 23.06 9.79
C GLY A 101 20.16 23.48 8.34
N ALA A 102 20.14 22.55 7.38
CA ALA A 102 19.81 22.84 5.99
C ALA A 102 18.29 22.99 5.79
N ASP A 103 17.89 23.56 4.66
CA ASP A 103 16.46 23.61 4.25
C ASP A 103 15.87 22.18 4.22
N PRO A 104 14.72 21.95 4.87
CA PRO A 104 14.07 20.63 4.87
C PRO A 104 13.80 20.05 3.48
N ARG A 105 13.70 20.88 2.43
CA ARG A 105 13.52 20.44 1.05
C ARG A 105 14.76 19.82 0.43
N THR A 106 15.93 19.95 1.03
CA THR A 106 17.21 19.47 0.49
C THR A 106 17.20 17.97 0.23
N GLY A 107 16.59 17.19 1.12
CA GLY A 107 16.50 15.74 1.00
C GLY A 107 15.52 15.23 -0.07
N LEU A 108 14.66 16.09 -0.60
CA LEU A 108 13.65 15.69 -1.59
C LEU A 108 14.28 15.20 -2.90
N ALA A 109 15.40 15.76 -3.32
CA ALA A 109 16.10 15.32 -4.53
C ALA A 109 16.55 13.85 -4.45
N THR A 110 17.06 13.43 -3.31
CA THR A 110 17.44 12.02 -3.06
C THR A 110 16.21 11.11 -2.95
N MET A 111 15.16 11.58 -2.30
CA MET A 111 13.90 10.88 -2.20
C MET A 111 13.32 10.62 -3.61
N TYR A 112 13.22 11.62 -4.45
CA TYR A 112 12.70 11.49 -5.81
C TYR A 112 13.60 10.68 -6.73
N GLY A 113 14.91 10.76 -6.57
CA GLY A 113 15.84 9.87 -7.28
C GLY A 113 15.58 8.40 -6.98
N SER A 114 15.34 8.05 -5.73
CA SER A 114 15.01 6.68 -5.33
C SER A 114 13.68 6.22 -5.91
N ILE A 115 12.67 7.08 -5.95
CA ILE A 115 11.35 6.78 -6.51
C ILE A 115 11.46 6.53 -8.02
N ILE A 116 12.16 7.38 -8.74
CA ILE A 116 12.38 7.22 -10.19
C ILE A 116 13.08 5.89 -10.48
N ALA A 117 14.17 5.62 -9.78
CA ALA A 117 14.95 4.40 -9.97
C ALA A 117 14.13 3.15 -9.70
N VAL A 118 13.38 3.10 -8.60
CA VAL A 118 12.56 1.93 -8.27
C VAL A 118 11.37 1.77 -9.21
N GLY A 119 10.78 2.86 -9.67
CA GLY A 119 9.71 2.79 -10.66
C GLY A 119 10.17 2.13 -11.96
N LEU A 120 11.34 2.49 -12.45
CA LEU A 120 11.96 1.85 -13.61
C LEU A 120 12.26 0.37 -13.35
N ILE A 121 12.82 0.04 -12.20
CA ILE A 121 13.14 -1.34 -11.80
C ILE A 121 11.88 -2.20 -11.77
N VAL A 122 10.80 -1.73 -11.15
CA VAL A 122 9.52 -2.45 -11.07
C VAL A 122 8.94 -2.68 -12.47
N PHE A 123 8.96 -1.66 -13.32
CA PHE A 123 8.50 -1.78 -14.70
C PHE A 123 9.23 -2.88 -15.47
N LEU A 124 10.55 -2.97 -15.32
CA LEU A 124 11.37 -3.96 -16.01
C LEU A 124 11.25 -5.37 -15.41
N VAL A 125 11.07 -5.48 -14.10
CA VAL A 125 11.01 -6.76 -13.36
C VAL A 125 9.60 -7.35 -13.34
N ALA A 126 8.57 -6.56 -13.64
CA ALA A 126 7.18 -6.99 -13.55
C ALA A 126 6.86 -8.36 -14.19
N PRO A 127 7.35 -8.71 -15.39
CA PRO A 127 7.08 -10.02 -15.98
C PRO A 127 7.63 -11.20 -15.18
N PHE A 128 8.66 -10.97 -14.36
CA PHE A 128 9.36 -11.99 -13.58
C PHE A 128 8.85 -12.09 -12.14
N PHE A 129 7.97 -11.20 -11.72
CA PHE A 129 7.53 -11.10 -10.32
C PHE A 129 6.78 -12.37 -9.86
N ALA A 130 6.06 -13.04 -10.73
CA ALA A 130 5.39 -14.30 -10.42
C ALA A 130 6.35 -15.36 -9.84
N LYS A 131 7.60 -15.38 -10.30
CA LYS A 131 8.64 -16.27 -9.78
C LYS A 131 9.15 -15.86 -8.40
N LEU A 132 9.01 -14.58 -8.03
CA LEU A 132 9.43 -14.03 -6.75
C LEU A 132 8.37 -14.18 -5.66
N LEU A 133 7.11 -14.47 -6.02
CA LEU A 133 6.01 -14.63 -5.07
C LEU A 133 6.28 -15.72 -4.03
N ARG A 134 7.05 -16.75 -4.35
CA ARG A 134 7.44 -17.80 -3.41
C ARG A 134 8.22 -17.30 -2.18
N PHE A 135 8.88 -16.12 -2.29
CA PHE A 135 9.59 -15.47 -1.20
C PHE A 135 8.71 -14.58 -0.34
N PHE A 136 7.44 -14.43 -0.70
CA PHE A 136 6.45 -13.61 -0.01
C PHE A 136 5.22 -14.44 0.40
N PRO A 137 5.41 -15.53 1.17
CA PRO A 137 4.26 -16.28 1.69
C PRO A 137 3.50 -15.46 2.73
N PRO A 138 2.30 -15.89 3.16
CA PRO A 138 1.49 -15.16 4.15
C PRO A 138 2.21 -14.79 5.43
N ILE A 139 3.19 -15.60 5.88
CA ILE A 139 4.03 -15.25 7.04
C ILE A 139 4.80 -13.95 6.81
N VAL A 140 5.36 -13.76 5.64
CA VAL A 140 6.11 -12.54 5.29
C VAL A 140 5.15 -11.38 5.08
N THR A 141 4.14 -11.51 4.21
CA THR A 141 3.21 -10.42 3.90
C THR A 141 2.40 -9.98 5.10
N GLY A 142 1.92 -10.91 5.91
CA GLY A 142 1.21 -10.59 7.14
C GLY A 142 2.09 -9.88 8.16
N THR A 143 3.35 -10.31 8.31
CA THR A 143 4.33 -9.64 9.17
C THR A 143 4.63 -8.22 8.67
N LEU A 144 4.85 -8.04 7.36
CA LEU A 144 5.12 -6.74 6.76
C LEU A 144 3.96 -5.76 6.97
N LEU A 145 2.73 -6.19 6.76
CA LEU A 145 1.54 -5.35 6.97
C LEU A 145 1.36 -4.99 8.45
N THR A 146 1.60 -5.93 9.35
CA THR A 146 1.51 -5.69 10.81
C THR A 146 2.59 -4.70 11.25
N VAL A 147 3.82 -4.88 10.80
CA VAL A 147 4.93 -3.95 11.04
C VAL A 147 4.62 -2.56 10.48
N MET A 148 4.16 -2.49 9.24
CA MET A 148 3.81 -1.23 8.59
C MET A 148 2.73 -0.49 9.37
N GLY A 149 1.62 -1.15 9.65
CA GLY A 149 0.51 -0.52 10.37
C GLY A 149 0.89 -0.06 11.78
N THR A 150 1.61 -0.88 12.53
CA THR A 150 2.02 -0.54 13.91
C THR A 150 3.08 0.56 13.96
N THR A 151 4.05 0.54 13.07
CA THR A 151 5.13 1.55 13.06
C THR A 151 4.67 2.89 12.52
N LEU A 152 3.73 2.92 11.59
CA LEU A 152 3.15 4.18 11.09
C LEU A 152 2.32 4.92 12.13
N ILE A 153 1.86 4.25 13.18
CA ILE A 153 1.20 4.91 14.31
C ILE A 153 2.11 5.95 14.96
N SER A 154 3.44 5.75 14.95
CA SER A 154 4.38 6.76 15.44
C SER A 154 4.35 8.05 14.62
N VAL A 155 4.12 7.97 13.31
CA VAL A 155 3.95 9.14 12.43
C VAL A 155 2.68 9.89 12.80
N SER A 156 1.58 9.17 13.00
CA SER A 156 0.31 9.75 13.46
C SER A 156 0.44 10.40 14.83
N ALA A 157 1.15 9.75 15.75
CA ALA A 157 1.43 10.31 17.08
C ALA A 157 2.23 11.61 16.99
N GLY A 158 3.21 11.69 16.08
CA GLY A 158 3.96 12.92 15.82
C GLY A 158 3.06 14.08 15.39
N ASP A 159 2.08 13.83 14.52
CA ASP A 159 1.08 14.83 14.13
C ASP A 159 0.18 15.25 15.30
N ILE A 160 -0.24 14.32 16.14
CA ILE A 160 -1.11 14.61 17.28
C ILE A 160 -0.41 15.52 18.30
N VAL A 161 0.88 15.29 18.56
CA VAL A 161 1.64 16.07 19.55
C VAL A 161 2.36 17.30 18.97
N ALA A 162 2.27 17.55 17.65
CA ALA A 162 3.03 18.59 16.98
C ALA A 162 2.82 19.98 17.58
N TRP A 163 1.61 20.32 18.00
CA TRP A 163 1.32 21.62 18.62
C TRP A 163 1.96 21.74 20.00
N ALA A 164 1.96 20.67 20.79
CA ALA A 164 2.60 20.65 22.11
C ALA A 164 4.12 20.80 22.00
N ASP A 165 4.72 20.13 21.02
CA ASP A 165 6.18 20.20 20.79
C ASP A 165 6.64 21.58 20.34
N LYS A 166 5.77 22.38 19.74
CA LYS A 166 6.06 23.76 19.29
C LYS A 166 5.66 24.82 20.33
N ALA A 167 5.09 24.44 21.45
CA ALA A 167 4.62 25.38 22.48
C ALA A 167 5.80 26.06 23.19
N ALA A 168 5.62 27.35 23.52
CA ALA A 168 6.69 28.20 24.06
C ALA A 168 7.02 27.89 25.54
N ASP A 169 6.04 27.45 26.33
CA ASP A 169 6.19 27.17 27.76
C ASP A 169 5.31 25.98 28.21
N ASP A 170 5.44 25.57 29.47
CA ASP A 170 4.71 24.41 30.00
C ASP A 170 3.19 24.63 30.04
N ALA A 171 2.72 25.84 30.33
CA ALA A 171 1.30 26.16 30.34
C ALA A 171 0.72 26.08 28.91
N ALA A 172 1.39 26.65 27.93
CA ALA A 172 1.01 26.58 26.53
C ALA A 172 1.06 25.14 26.00
N LYS A 173 2.05 24.35 26.44
CA LYS A 173 2.18 22.92 26.09
C LYS A 173 1.00 22.11 26.64
N THR A 174 0.59 22.35 27.89
CA THR A 174 -0.56 21.68 28.48
C THR A 174 -1.84 21.98 27.71
N THR A 175 -2.10 23.24 27.43
CA THR A 175 -3.28 23.67 26.64
C THR A 175 -3.27 23.06 25.26
N ALA A 176 -2.13 23.13 24.54
CA ALA A 176 -2.00 22.58 23.21
C ALA A 176 -2.19 21.06 23.18
N THR A 177 -1.72 20.34 24.21
CA THR A 177 -1.91 18.90 24.31
C THR A 177 -3.39 18.54 24.44
N TYR A 178 -4.15 19.21 25.32
CA TYR A 178 -5.57 18.93 25.48
C TYR A 178 -6.38 19.28 24.22
N GLU A 179 -6.09 20.40 23.59
CA GLU A 179 -6.72 20.78 22.34
C GLU A 179 -6.44 19.77 21.22
N ALA A 180 -5.20 19.36 21.07
CA ALA A 180 -4.79 18.37 20.08
C ALA A 180 -5.44 17.00 20.34
N LEU A 181 -5.46 16.53 21.56
CA LEU A 181 -6.13 15.28 21.92
C LEU A 181 -7.64 15.35 21.66
N GLY A 182 -8.26 16.48 21.97
CA GLY A 182 -9.67 16.70 21.69
C GLY A 182 -9.98 16.60 20.19
N LEU A 183 -9.16 17.20 19.36
CA LEU A 183 -9.32 17.15 17.90
C LEU A 183 -9.02 15.73 17.35
N ALA A 184 -7.97 15.09 17.82
CA ALA A 184 -7.59 13.75 17.36
C ALA A 184 -8.62 12.70 17.77
N PHE A 185 -9.02 12.68 19.04
CA PHE A 185 -10.03 11.74 19.53
C PHE A 185 -11.41 12.04 18.97
N GLY A 186 -11.74 13.31 18.77
CA GLY A 186 -12.96 13.73 18.09
C GLY A 186 -13.02 13.20 16.67
N THR A 187 -11.91 13.25 15.93
CA THR A 187 -11.80 12.70 14.57
C THR A 187 -12.04 11.19 14.58
N ILE A 188 -11.37 10.46 15.46
CA ILE A 188 -11.54 9.01 15.62
C ILE A 188 -12.98 8.66 16.00
N ALA A 189 -13.55 9.38 16.95
CA ALA A 189 -14.92 9.18 17.42
C ALA A 189 -15.94 9.37 16.29
N ILE A 190 -15.78 10.41 15.47
CA ILE A 190 -16.66 10.67 14.32
C ILE A 190 -16.53 9.54 13.29
N ILE A 191 -15.32 9.08 13.01
CA ILE A 191 -15.09 7.95 12.09
C ILE A 191 -15.85 6.71 12.57
N ILE A 192 -15.72 6.37 13.86
CA ILE A 192 -16.40 5.22 14.47
C ILE A 192 -17.93 5.38 14.44
N ILE A 193 -18.43 6.55 14.79
CA ILE A 193 -19.87 6.85 14.80
C ILE A 193 -20.45 6.70 13.40
N ILE A 194 -19.79 7.25 12.38
CA ILE A 194 -20.26 7.16 11.00
C ILE A 194 -20.26 5.70 10.53
N GLN A 195 -19.23 4.93 10.84
CA GLN A 195 -19.18 3.50 10.52
C GLN A 195 -20.27 2.70 11.24
N ARG A 196 -20.65 3.11 12.46
CA ARG A 196 -21.71 2.46 13.23
C ARG A 196 -23.11 2.78 12.73
N LEU A 197 -23.36 4.03 12.38
CA LEU A 197 -24.69 4.52 12.00
C LEU A 197 -25.01 4.30 10.52
N PHE A 198 -24.01 4.39 9.64
CA PHE A 198 -24.19 4.29 8.20
C PHE A 198 -23.52 3.06 7.65
N LYS A 199 -24.28 2.27 6.91
CA LYS A 199 -23.79 1.13 6.14
C LYS A 199 -23.77 1.51 4.67
N GLY A 200 -22.90 0.87 3.90
CA GLY A 200 -22.79 1.15 2.47
C GLY A 200 -21.86 2.31 2.16
N PHE A 201 -22.20 3.10 1.15
CA PHE A 201 -21.32 4.17 0.64
C PHE A 201 -20.96 5.22 1.69
N MET A 202 -21.91 5.66 2.50
CA MET A 202 -21.65 6.64 3.58
C MET A 202 -20.64 6.12 4.61
N GLY A 203 -20.67 4.84 4.93
CA GLY A 203 -19.67 4.19 5.79
C GLY A 203 -18.26 4.22 5.20
N THR A 204 -18.12 4.13 3.89
CA THR A 204 -16.82 4.23 3.20
C THR A 204 -16.23 5.62 3.23
N LEU A 205 -17.05 6.66 3.45
CA LEU A 205 -16.63 8.05 3.57
C LEU A 205 -16.28 8.47 5.00
N SER A 206 -16.27 7.56 5.96
CA SER A 206 -16.10 7.89 7.37
C SER A 206 -14.85 8.72 7.67
N VAL A 207 -13.72 8.37 7.08
CA VAL A 207 -12.44 9.10 7.28
C VAL A 207 -12.51 10.50 6.66
N LEU A 208 -13.01 10.61 5.43
CA LEU A 208 -13.18 11.90 4.76
C LEU A 208 -14.12 12.83 5.56
N LEU A 209 -15.26 12.32 6.01
CA LEU A 209 -16.21 13.08 6.80
C LEU A 209 -15.63 13.45 8.17
N GLY A 210 -14.87 12.57 8.80
CA GLY A 210 -14.15 12.88 10.04
C GLY A 210 -13.18 14.03 9.87
N LEU A 211 -12.38 14.02 8.80
CA LEU A 211 -11.46 15.11 8.45
C LEU A 211 -12.22 16.43 8.24
N LEU A 212 -13.28 16.43 7.45
CA LEU A 212 -14.05 17.64 7.11
C LEU A 212 -14.76 18.21 8.34
N ILE A 213 -15.44 17.39 9.12
CA ILE A 213 -16.20 17.81 10.29
C ILE A 213 -15.26 18.38 11.36
N MET A 214 -14.18 17.70 11.66
CA MET A 214 -13.24 18.17 12.68
C MET A 214 -12.40 19.36 12.24
N THR A 215 -12.14 19.51 10.95
CA THR A 215 -11.55 20.74 10.41
C THR A 215 -12.51 21.92 10.57
N ALA A 216 -13.80 21.71 10.32
CA ALA A 216 -14.83 22.72 10.56
C ALA A 216 -14.94 23.12 12.04
N VAL A 217 -14.88 22.15 12.93
CA VAL A 217 -14.84 22.39 14.41
C VAL A 217 -13.60 23.19 14.79
N ALA A 218 -12.43 22.84 14.26
CA ALA A 218 -11.19 23.56 14.52
C ALA A 218 -11.25 25.00 13.99
N PHE A 219 -11.85 25.21 12.82
CA PHE A 219 -12.05 26.55 12.26
C PHE A 219 -12.99 27.38 13.17
N ALA A 220 -14.10 26.82 13.61
CA ALA A 220 -15.01 27.49 14.52
C ALA A 220 -14.35 27.84 15.87
N ALA A 221 -13.40 27.01 16.32
CA ALA A 221 -12.60 27.26 17.54
C ALA A 221 -11.40 28.21 17.31
N GLY A 222 -11.19 28.71 16.11
CA GLY A 222 -10.05 29.57 15.76
C GLY A 222 -8.69 28.88 15.68
N LYS A 223 -8.67 27.55 15.50
CA LYS A 223 -7.45 26.72 15.52
C LYS A 223 -6.90 26.41 14.13
N THR A 224 -7.56 26.78 13.08
CA THR A 224 -7.07 26.66 11.71
C THR A 224 -7.37 27.91 10.91
N ASP A 225 -6.56 28.17 9.90
CA ASP A 225 -6.63 29.37 9.08
C ASP A 225 -6.66 28.98 7.60
N PHE A 226 -7.68 29.47 6.91
CA PHE A 226 -7.85 29.29 5.47
C PHE A 226 -7.34 30.48 4.63
N SER A 227 -6.58 31.41 5.23
CA SER A 227 -6.05 32.58 4.50
C SER A 227 -5.15 32.20 3.32
N GLY A 228 -4.41 31.10 3.42
CA GLY A 228 -3.59 30.59 2.34
C GLY A 228 -4.38 30.16 1.09
N VAL A 229 -5.67 29.89 1.22
CA VAL A 229 -6.55 29.56 0.09
C VAL A 229 -6.73 30.78 -0.82
N GLY A 230 -6.87 31.97 -0.24
CA GLY A 230 -6.99 33.20 -1.01
C GLY A 230 -5.73 33.57 -1.79
N GLU A 231 -4.56 33.22 -1.29
CA GLU A 231 -3.26 33.46 -1.92
C GLU A 231 -2.90 32.43 -3.01
N ALA A 232 -3.53 31.25 -2.99
CA ALA A 232 -3.29 30.20 -3.97
C ALA A 232 -3.86 30.56 -5.35
N SER A 233 -3.18 30.11 -6.41
CA SER A 233 -3.65 30.25 -7.77
C SER A 233 -4.94 29.43 -8.00
N TRP A 234 -5.75 29.85 -8.97
CA TRP A 234 -6.90 29.03 -9.39
C TRP A 234 -6.50 27.78 -10.15
N VAL A 235 -5.49 27.91 -11.03
CA VAL A 235 -4.98 26.82 -11.86
C VAL A 235 -3.47 26.85 -11.84
N ALA A 236 -2.85 25.69 -11.61
CA ALA A 236 -1.44 25.47 -11.74
C ALA A 236 -1.17 23.99 -11.99
N ILE A 237 -0.06 23.69 -12.64
CA ILE A 237 0.39 22.32 -12.90
C ILE A 237 1.77 22.12 -12.29
N THR A 238 2.01 20.94 -11.68
CA THR A 238 3.33 20.55 -11.26
C THR A 238 4.25 20.38 -12.48
N THR A 239 5.48 20.83 -12.37
CA THR A 239 6.49 20.69 -13.44
C THR A 239 7.47 19.57 -13.09
N PRO A 240 8.00 18.83 -14.08
CA PRO A 240 9.00 17.82 -13.82
C PRO A 240 10.20 18.38 -13.03
N PHE A 241 10.67 17.62 -12.05
CA PHE A 241 11.84 17.95 -11.24
C PHE A 241 11.75 19.31 -10.52
N TYR A 242 10.56 19.66 -10.05
CA TYR A 242 10.31 20.94 -9.37
C TYR A 242 11.23 21.19 -8.17
N PHE A 243 11.57 20.14 -7.41
CA PHE A 243 12.44 20.24 -6.23
C PHE A 243 13.93 20.05 -6.54
N GLY A 244 14.31 20.14 -7.79
CA GLY A 244 15.69 20.06 -8.24
C GLY A 244 16.01 18.77 -9.00
N ILE A 245 17.27 18.66 -9.43
CA ILE A 245 17.74 17.48 -10.17
C ILE A 245 17.77 16.29 -9.21
N PRO A 246 17.15 15.14 -9.57
CA PRO A 246 17.17 13.96 -8.73
C PRO A 246 18.59 13.49 -8.41
N LYS A 247 18.82 13.13 -7.15
CA LYS A 247 20.07 12.53 -6.68
C LYS A 247 19.82 11.04 -6.41
N PHE A 248 20.76 10.21 -6.82
CA PHE A 248 20.64 8.77 -6.68
C PHE A 248 21.52 8.27 -5.54
N SER A 249 20.90 7.60 -4.58
CA SER A 249 21.56 6.92 -3.46
C SER A 249 21.26 5.44 -3.53
N LEU A 250 22.29 4.61 -3.54
CA LEU A 250 22.11 3.14 -3.61
C LEU A 250 21.28 2.63 -2.43
N THR A 251 21.52 3.11 -1.22
CA THR A 251 20.80 2.69 -0.02
C THR A 251 19.33 3.10 -0.09
N ALA A 252 19.04 4.32 -0.56
CA ALA A 252 17.67 4.79 -0.76
C ALA A 252 16.94 3.94 -1.81
N ILE A 253 17.60 3.59 -2.91
CA ILE A 253 17.04 2.72 -3.96
C ILE A 253 16.75 1.34 -3.40
N ILE A 254 17.64 0.75 -2.60
CA ILE A 254 17.40 -0.55 -1.96
C ILE A 254 16.19 -0.50 -1.03
N ALA A 255 16.08 0.55 -0.20
CA ALA A 255 14.91 0.74 0.66
C ALA A 255 13.61 0.82 -0.16
N MET A 256 13.62 1.52 -1.28
CA MET A 256 12.47 1.62 -2.17
C MET A 256 12.18 0.30 -2.92
N ILE A 257 13.17 -0.48 -3.25
CA ILE A 257 12.96 -1.82 -3.82
C ILE A 257 12.18 -2.71 -2.84
N ILE A 258 12.51 -2.66 -1.55
CA ILE A 258 11.78 -3.39 -0.51
C ILE A 258 10.33 -2.92 -0.43
N VAL A 259 10.11 -1.60 -0.40
CA VAL A 259 8.76 -1.00 -0.42
C VAL A 259 7.96 -1.50 -1.61
N MET A 260 8.53 -1.45 -2.80
CA MET A 260 7.81 -1.83 -4.02
C MET A 260 7.62 -3.34 -4.16
N ALA A 261 8.48 -4.16 -3.56
CA ALA A 261 8.25 -5.60 -3.46
C ALA A 261 6.99 -5.91 -2.63
N VAL A 262 6.85 -5.25 -1.48
CA VAL A 262 5.62 -5.34 -0.64
C VAL A 262 4.41 -4.83 -1.40
N THR A 263 4.53 -3.68 -2.04
CA THR A 263 3.47 -3.06 -2.85
C THR A 263 3.04 -3.96 -4.00
N ALA A 264 3.97 -4.65 -4.65
CA ALA A 264 3.67 -5.59 -5.73
C ALA A 264 2.84 -6.79 -5.23
N VAL A 265 3.09 -7.27 -4.03
CA VAL A 265 2.25 -8.31 -3.40
C VAL A 265 0.85 -7.78 -3.10
N GLU A 266 0.73 -6.57 -2.56
CA GLU A 266 -0.57 -5.93 -2.31
C GLU A 266 -1.37 -5.74 -3.61
N THR A 267 -0.73 -5.22 -4.65
CA THR A 267 -1.36 -5.04 -5.99
C THR A 267 -1.82 -6.37 -6.56
N THR A 268 -1.03 -7.43 -6.43
CA THR A 268 -1.41 -8.78 -6.87
C THR A 268 -2.68 -9.24 -6.17
N GLY A 269 -2.77 -9.06 -4.86
CA GLY A 269 -3.97 -9.37 -4.08
C GLY A 269 -5.19 -8.57 -4.51
N ASP A 270 -5.03 -7.28 -4.76
CA ASP A 270 -6.12 -6.40 -5.19
C ASP A 270 -6.61 -6.74 -6.61
N VAL A 271 -5.71 -7.13 -7.49
CA VAL A 271 -6.06 -7.57 -8.85
C VAL A 271 -6.88 -8.86 -8.81
N PHE A 272 -6.46 -9.83 -8.01
CA PHE A 272 -7.25 -11.08 -7.83
C PHE A 272 -8.61 -10.80 -7.21
N ALA A 273 -8.67 -9.97 -6.17
CA ALA A 273 -9.93 -9.60 -5.52
C ALA A 273 -10.89 -8.89 -6.49
N THR A 274 -10.38 -7.97 -7.29
CA THR A 274 -11.18 -7.27 -8.30
C THR A 274 -11.64 -8.21 -9.41
N GLY A 275 -10.77 -9.08 -9.88
CA GLY A 275 -11.13 -10.10 -10.87
C GLY A 275 -12.27 -10.98 -10.41
N GLU A 276 -12.25 -11.41 -9.15
CA GLU A 276 -13.35 -12.17 -8.53
C GLU A 276 -14.66 -11.38 -8.49
N VAL A 277 -14.59 -10.12 -8.06
CA VAL A 277 -15.78 -9.24 -7.96
C VAL A 277 -16.42 -9.00 -9.32
N VAL A 278 -15.62 -8.77 -10.36
CA VAL A 278 -16.12 -8.49 -11.71
C VAL A 278 -16.37 -9.74 -12.57
N GLY A 279 -15.99 -10.91 -12.07
CA GLY A 279 -16.15 -12.16 -12.79
C GLY A 279 -15.18 -12.36 -13.94
N LYS A 280 -13.97 -11.82 -13.83
CA LYS A 280 -12.91 -11.96 -14.83
C LYS A 280 -11.76 -12.81 -14.28
N ARG A 281 -11.36 -13.83 -15.04
CA ARG A 281 -10.22 -14.67 -14.68
C ARG A 281 -8.92 -13.88 -14.85
N ILE A 282 -8.07 -13.93 -13.83
CA ILE A 282 -6.77 -13.25 -13.82
C ILE A 282 -5.66 -14.23 -14.19
N ALA A 283 -4.96 -13.93 -15.27
CA ALA A 283 -3.79 -14.68 -15.74
C ALA A 283 -2.49 -14.04 -15.22
N PRO A 284 -1.36 -14.77 -15.21
CA PRO A 284 -0.05 -14.18 -14.86
C PRO A 284 0.31 -12.95 -15.68
N ARG A 285 -0.12 -12.89 -16.95
CA ARG A 285 0.07 -11.72 -17.80
C ARG A 285 -0.67 -10.49 -17.27
N ASP A 286 -1.84 -10.65 -16.70
CA ASP A 286 -2.62 -9.55 -16.12
C ASP A 286 -1.91 -8.97 -14.90
N ILE A 287 -1.31 -9.80 -14.06
CA ILE A 287 -0.49 -9.37 -12.93
C ILE A 287 0.74 -8.59 -13.43
N ALA A 288 1.44 -9.08 -14.43
CA ALA A 288 2.58 -8.37 -15.02
C ALA A 288 2.16 -6.99 -15.58
N ASN A 289 1.02 -6.91 -16.24
CA ASN A 289 0.49 -5.65 -16.78
C ASN A 289 0.12 -4.66 -15.67
N ALA A 290 -0.46 -5.15 -14.57
CA ALA A 290 -0.77 -4.33 -13.40
C ALA A 290 0.50 -3.79 -12.75
N LEU A 291 1.53 -4.61 -12.60
CA LEU A 291 2.81 -4.21 -12.01
C LEU A 291 3.61 -3.26 -12.92
N ARG A 292 3.51 -3.40 -14.22
CA ARG A 292 4.09 -2.41 -15.16
C ARG A 292 3.41 -1.05 -15.01
N ALA A 293 2.09 -1.03 -14.81
CA ALA A 293 1.36 0.20 -14.53
C ALA A 293 1.80 0.81 -13.19
N ASP A 294 1.98 0.02 -12.14
CA ASP A 294 2.53 0.47 -10.86
C ASP A 294 3.94 1.06 -11.02
N GLY A 295 4.80 0.38 -11.77
CA GLY A 295 6.17 0.84 -12.04
C GLY A 295 6.22 2.13 -12.83
N LEU A 296 5.44 2.23 -13.91
CA LEU A 296 5.35 3.44 -14.72
C LEU A 296 4.76 4.61 -13.91
N SER A 297 3.72 4.35 -13.13
CA SER A 297 3.09 5.35 -12.27
C SER A 297 4.04 5.84 -11.18
N THR A 298 4.84 4.95 -10.61
CA THR A 298 5.88 5.29 -9.63
C THR A 298 6.99 6.13 -10.28
N LEU A 299 7.43 5.77 -11.47
CA LEU A 299 8.38 6.57 -12.24
C LEU A 299 7.85 7.98 -12.50
N LEU A 300 6.62 8.10 -12.97
CA LEU A 300 5.95 9.39 -13.16
C LEU A 300 5.77 10.14 -11.85
N GLY A 301 5.48 9.45 -10.75
CA GLY A 301 5.43 10.04 -9.41
C GLY A 301 6.74 10.66 -9.01
N GLY A 302 7.86 10.00 -9.29
CA GLY A 302 9.19 10.57 -9.04
C GLY A 302 9.49 11.80 -9.90
N VAL A 303 9.10 11.79 -11.17
CA VAL A 303 9.31 12.90 -12.11
C VAL A 303 8.38 14.08 -11.79
N LEU A 304 7.12 13.84 -11.46
CA LEU A 304 6.09 14.85 -11.24
C LEU A 304 5.93 15.27 -9.78
N ASN A 305 6.85 14.92 -8.91
CA ASN A 305 6.89 15.30 -7.48
C ASN A 305 5.76 14.66 -6.64
N SER A 306 5.37 13.48 -7.00
CA SER A 306 4.46 12.62 -6.23
C SER A 306 5.26 11.51 -5.52
N PHE A 307 4.69 10.33 -5.35
CA PHE A 307 5.22 9.24 -4.53
C PHE A 307 5.03 7.89 -5.24
N PRO A 308 5.50 6.77 -4.65
CA PRO A 308 5.24 5.44 -5.21
C PRO A 308 3.77 5.06 -5.22
N TYR A 309 3.37 4.30 -6.23
CA TYR A 309 1.97 3.97 -6.51
C TYR A 309 1.63 2.51 -6.28
N THR A 310 0.38 2.28 -5.84
CA THR A 310 -0.25 0.98 -5.65
C THR A 310 -1.73 1.05 -5.98
N CYS A 311 -2.37 -0.11 -6.15
CA CYS A 311 -3.83 -0.19 -6.19
C CYS A 311 -4.44 0.05 -4.81
N PHE A 312 -5.60 0.70 -4.76
CA PHE A 312 -6.30 0.98 -3.51
C PHE A 312 -7.42 -0.03 -3.24
N ALA A 313 -7.27 -0.79 -2.17
CA ALA A 313 -8.23 -1.80 -1.73
C ALA A 313 -9.60 -1.22 -1.35
N GLN A 314 -9.66 0.02 -0.86
CA GLN A 314 -10.91 0.70 -0.52
C GLN A 314 -11.86 0.78 -1.71
N ASN A 315 -11.32 1.05 -2.89
CA ASN A 315 -12.11 1.18 -4.11
C ASN A 315 -12.52 -0.19 -4.68
N VAL A 316 -11.79 -1.26 -4.39
CA VAL A 316 -12.23 -2.63 -4.65
C VAL A 316 -13.48 -2.94 -3.83
N GLY A 317 -13.50 -2.55 -2.57
CA GLY A 317 -14.68 -2.64 -1.70
C GLY A 317 -15.88 -1.86 -2.25
N LEU A 318 -15.65 -0.69 -2.82
CA LEU A 318 -16.72 0.11 -3.45
C LEU A 318 -17.29 -0.58 -4.70
N VAL A 319 -16.48 -1.19 -5.53
CA VAL A 319 -16.94 -1.98 -6.69
C VAL A 319 -17.82 -3.15 -6.22
N ARG A 320 -17.41 -3.85 -5.16
CA ARG A 320 -18.20 -4.92 -4.56
C ARG A 320 -19.54 -4.42 -4.03
N LEU A 321 -19.55 -3.29 -3.36
CA LEU A 321 -20.73 -2.69 -2.77
C LEU A 321 -21.74 -2.20 -3.81
N THR A 322 -21.28 -1.46 -4.81
CA THR A 322 -22.13 -0.85 -5.85
C THR A 322 -22.49 -1.82 -6.97
N ARG A 323 -21.75 -2.91 -7.10
CA ARG A 323 -21.86 -3.89 -8.21
C ARG A 323 -21.64 -3.26 -9.60
N VAL A 324 -21.05 -2.09 -9.66
CA VAL A 324 -20.67 -1.41 -10.90
C VAL A 324 -19.30 -1.89 -11.32
N LYS A 325 -19.25 -2.75 -12.33
CA LYS A 325 -18.05 -3.47 -12.76
C LYS A 325 -17.24 -2.74 -13.84
N SER A 326 -17.74 -1.64 -14.38
CA SER A 326 -17.12 -0.92 -15.48
C SER A 326 -15.79 -0.26 -15.07
N ARG A 327 -14.72 -0.57 -15.79
CA ARG A 327 -13.43 0.10 -15.62
C ARG A 327 -13.46 1.58 -16.03
N TRP A 328 -14.37 1.95 -16.90
CA TRP A 328 -14.51 3.34 -17.39
C TRP A 328 -15.03 4.30 -16.32
N VAL A 329 -15.76 3.81 -15.33
CA VAL A 329 -16.14 4.57 -14.14
C VAL A 329 -14.89 5.01 -13.39
N VAL A 330 -13.94 4.11 -13.19
CA VAL A 330 -12.67 4.40 -12.50
C VAL A 330 -11.77 5.30 -13.37
N THR A 331 -11.76 5.10 -14.68
CA THR A 331 -11.05 6.01 -15.61
C THR A 331 -11.60 7.44 -15.50
N THR A 332 -12.91 7.59 -15.41
CA THR A 332 -13.56 8.89 -15.19
C THR A 332 -13.16 9.49 -13.85
N ALA A 333 -13.08 8.69 -12.79
CA ALA A 333 -12.55 9.14 -11.49
C ALA A 333 -11.12 9.66 -11.63
N GLY A 334 -10.29 9.00 -12.43
CA GLY A 334 -8.94 9.46 -12.75
C GLY A 334 -8.92 10.85 -13.41
N VAL A 335 -9.82 11.12 -14.35
CA VAL A 335 -9.96 12.44 -14.96
C VAL A 335 -10.34 13.50 -13.92
N PHE A 336 -11.26 13.20 -13.00
CA PHE A 336 -11.63 14.14 -11.93
C PHE A 336 -10.45 14.42 -11.00
N MET A 337 -9.63 13.43 -10.70
CA MET A 337 -8.42 13.62 -9.88
C MET A 337 -7.39 14.51 -10.59
N ILE A 338 -7.23 14.37 -11.90
CA ILE A 338 -6.38 15.28 -12.70
C ILE A 338 -6.86 16.71 -12.57
N VAL A 339 -8.16 16.93 -12.71
CA VAL A 339 -8.76 18.27 -12.53
C VAL A 339 -8.48 18.83 -11.14
N LEU A 340 -8.68 18.02 -10.09
CA LEU A 340 -8.38 18.43 -8.70
C LEU A 340 -6.89 18.74 -8.51
N GLY A 341 -6.00 17.99 -9.14
CA GLY A 341 -4.56 18.21 -9.11
C GLY A 341 -4.10 19.47 -9.86
N LEU A 342 -4.97 20.10 -10.63
CA LEU A 342 -4.74 21.38 -11.31
C LEU A 342 -5.28 22.59 -10.54
N LEU A 343 -5.88 22.36 -9.36
CA LEU A 343 -6.53 23.41 -8.55
C LEU A 343 -5.79 23.66 -7.24
N PRO A 344 -4.79 24.57 -7.18
CA PRO A 344 -4.05 24.88 -5.95
C PRO A 344 -4.94 25.35 -4.79
N LYS A 345 -6.06 26.00 -5.07
CA LYS A 345 -7.01 26.41 -4.02
C LYS A 345 -7.62 25.21 -3.29
N ALA A 346 -7.96 24.14 -4.00
CA ALA A 346 -8.44 22.90 -3.39
C ALA A 346 -7.35 22.25 -2.52
N ALA A 347 -6.11 22.21 -3.01
CA ALA A 347 -4.98 21.72 -2.23
C ALA A 347 -4.69 22.59 -0.99
N ALA A 348 -4.83 23.90 -1.09
CA ALA A 348 -4.67 24.82 0.04
C ALA A 348 -5.72 24.56 1.14
N ILE A 349 -6.95 24.23 0.78
CA ILE A 349 -8.00 23.82 1.73
C ILE A 349 -7.56 22.56 2.49
N VAL A 350 -7.05 21.56 1.79
CA VAL A 350 -6.56 20.30 2.39
C VAL A 350 -5.35 20.59 3.28
N ALA A 351 -4.43 21.45 2.85
CA ALA A 351 -3.24 21.82 3.63
C ALA A 351 -3.60 22.57 4.93
N ALA A 352 -4.79 23.17 5.01
CA ALA A 352 -5.27 23.85 6.21
C ALA A 352 -5.86 22.88 7.27
N ILE A 353 -5.96 21.58 6.98
CA ILE A 353 -6.40 20.59 7.97
C ILE A 353 -5.41 20.60 9.13
N PRO A 354 -5.88 20.76 10.39
CA PRO A 354 -5.00 20.77 11.54
C PRO A 354 -4.23 19.46 11.72
N GLN A 355 -2.98 19.52 12.13
CA GLN A 355 -2.14 18.34 12.33
C GLN A 355 -2.76 17.31 13.28
N PRO A 356 -3.38 17.67 14.43
CA PRO A 356 -4.05 16.68 15.26
C PRO A 356 -5.21 15.93 14.57
N VAL A 357 -5.93 16.60 13.68
CA VAL A 357 -7.01 15.98 12.89
C VAL A 357 -6.42 14.99 11.89
N ILE A 358 -5.33 15.36 11.22
CA ILE A 358 -4.58 14.46 10.33
C ILE A 358 -4.07 13.25 11.13
N GLY A 359 -3.52 13.50 12.31
CA GLY A 359 -3.02 12.45 13.20
C GLY A 359 -4.11 11.46 13.60
N GLY A 360 -5.30 11.93 13.96
CA GLY A 360 -6.44 11.07 14.30
C GLY A 360 -6.92 10.23 13.11
N ALA A 361 -7.06 10.84 11.96
CA ALA A 361 -7.49 10.16 10.74
C ALA A 361 -6.45 9.15 10.24
N SER A 362 -5.18 9.53 10.21
CA SER A 362 -4.09 8.64 9.79
C SER A 362 -3.89 7.48 10.76
N LEU A 363 -4.06 7.70 12.07
CA LEU A 363 -4.02 6.64 13.06
C LEU A 363 -5.08 5.57 12.77
N ALA A 364 -6.31 5.99 12.47
CA ALA A 364 -7.38 5.05 12.12
C ALA A 364 -7.04 4.26 10.85
N MET A 365 -6.49 4.91 9.83
CA MET A 365 -6.11 4.25 8.57
C MET A 365 -4.93 3.28 8.76
N PHE A 366 -3.88 3.68 9.45
CA PHE A 366 -2.68 2.86 9.65
C PHE A 366 -2.95 1.68 10.60
N ALA A 367 -3.75 1.90 11.66
CA ALA A 367 -4.17 0.81 12.53
C ALA A 367 -4.99 -0.24 11.77
N ASN A 368 -5.81 0.18 10.82
CA ASN A 368 -6.55 -0.75 9.95
C ASN A 368 -5.60 -1.61 9.10
N VAL A 369 -4.49 -1.06 8.61
CA VAL A 369 -3.45 -1.83 7.91
C VAL A 369 -2.86 -2.91 8.82
N ALA A 370 -2.60 -2.59 10.08
CA ALA A 370 -2.14 -3.57 11.07
C ALA A 370 -3.14 -4.71 11.26
N VAL A 371 -4.44 -4.40 11.28
CA VAL A 371 -5.51 -5.41 11.37
C VAL A 371 -5.51 -6.34 10.15
N VAL A 372 -5.33 -5.80 8.94
CA VAL A 372 -5.19 -6.60 7.72
C VAL A 372 -3.98 -7.54 7.82
N GLY A 373 -2.87 -7.06 8.37
CA GLY A 373 -1.70 -7.89 8.66
C GLY A 373 -1.99 -9.02 9.64
N ILE A 374 -2.71 -8.74 10.72
CA ILE A 374 -3.15 -9.74 11.70
C ILE A 374 -4.08 -10.76 11.06
N GLN A 375 -5.02 -10.33 10.23
CA GLN A 375 -5.91 -11.24 9.48
C GLN A 375 -5.12 -12.16 8.55
N THR A 376 -4.09 -11.67 7.90
CA THR A 376 -3.21 -12.49 7.06
C THR A 376 -2.43 -13.49 7.90
N LEU A 377 -1.90 -13.07 9.06
CA LEU A 377 -1.18 -13.96 9.99
C LEU A 377 -2.08 -15.00 10.64
N SER A 378 -3.40 -14.76 10.74
CA SER A 378 -4.34 -15.75 11.28
C SER A 378 -4.41 -17.03 10.46
N LYS A 379 -3.98 -16.98 9.20
CA LYS A 379 -3.89 -18.15 8.29
C LYS A 379 -2.58 -18.91 8.43
N VAL A 380 -1.63 -18.40 9.21
CA VAL A 380 -0.30 -18.97 9.40
C VAL A 380 -0.28 -19.77 10.70
N ASP A 381 0.39 -20.94 10.68
CA ASP A 381 0.62 -21.71 11.90
C ASP A 381 1.75 -21.08 12.73
N LEU A 382 1.38 -20.28 13.72
CA LEU A 382 2.32 -19.64 14.64
C LEU A 382 2.85 -20.58 15.75
N ARG A 383 2.37 -21.82 15.82
CA ARG A 383 2.96 -22.85 16.66
C ARG A 383 4.28 -23.36 16.09
N ASP A 384 4.48 -23.25 14.78
CA ASP A 384 5.80 -23.45 14.18
C ASP A 384 6.74 -22.36 14.69
N ASN A 385 7.78 -22.76 15.42
CA ASN A 385 8.71 -21.83 16.03
C ASN A 385 9.42 -20.93 15.00
N ARG A 386 9.62 -21.40 13.78
CA ARG A 386 10.23 -20.62 12.71
C ARG A 386 9.37 -19.42 12.34
N ASN A 387 8.06 -19.63 12.17
CA ASN A 387 7.10 -18.58 11.90
C ASN A 387 7.00 -17.60 13.07
N ALA A 388 6.96 -18.11 14.30
CA ALA A 388 6.92 -17.29 15.50
C ALA A 388 8.16 -16.38 15.61
N VAL A 389 9.35 -16.89 15.32
CA VAL A 389 10.61 -16.12 15.33
C VAL A 389 10.61 -15.03 14.25
N ILE A 390 10.11 -15.33 13.05
CA ILE A 390 10.00 -14.33 11.98
C ILE A 390 9.13 -13.16 12.43
N VAL A 391 7.94 -13.42 12.93
CA VAL A 391 7.01 -12.38 13.38
C VAL A 391 7.57 -11.59 14.56
N SER A 392 8.02 -12.28 15.60
CA SER A 392 8.49 -11.63 16.84
C SER A 392 9.74 -10.79 16.62
N THR A 393 10.72 -11.29 15.89
CA THR A 393 11.97 -10.57 15.64
C THR A 393 11.71 -9.36 14.73
N SER A 394 10.90 -9.52 13.70
CA SER A 394 10.56 -8.43 12.78
C SER A 394 9.82 -7.29 13.49
N ILE A 395 8.80 -7.61 14.28
CA ILE A 395 8.07 -6.62 15.07
C ILE A 395 8.99 -5.99 16.12
N GLY A 396 9.78 -6.78 16.82
CA GLY A 396 10.69 -6.30 17.85
C GLY A 396 11.70 -5.31 17.32
N LEU A 397 12.39 -5.60 16.22
CA LEU A 397 13.36 -4.70 15.61
C LEU A 397 12.71 -3.46 15.01
N ALA A 398 11.54 -3.60 14.39
CA ALA A 398 10.79 -2.47 13.85
C ALA A 398 10.37 -1.49 14.97
N LEU A 399 9.86 -2.01 16.09
CA LEU A 399 9.47 -1.19 17.24
C LEU A 399 10.67 -0.60 17.97
N LEU A 400 11.81 -1.29 18.04
CA LEU A 400 13.04 -0.76 18.63
C LEU A 400 13.43 0.57 17.98
N VAL A 401 13.55 0.61 16.67
CA VAL A 401 13.94 1.84 15.96
C VAL A 401 12.83 2.89 15.93
N THR A 402 11.56 2.47 16.00
CA THR A 402 10.41 3.36 16.04
C THR A 402 10.29 4.07 17.40
N LEU A 403 10.48 3.34 18.50
CA LEU A 403 10.36 3.86 19.86
C LEU A 403 11.60 4.63 20.31
N LYS A 404 12.76 4.31 19.74
CA LYS A 404 14.05 4.99 20.07
C LYS A 404 14.73 5.45 18.78
N PRO A 405 14.18 6.44 18.08
CA PRO A 405 14.74 6.92 16.82
C PRO A 405 16.13 7.52 16.95
N GLY A 406 16.54 7.94 18.15
CA GLY A 406 17.88 8.44 18.44
C GLY A 406 19.01 7.44 18.18
N ILE A 407 18.73 6.15 18.07
CA ILE A 407 19.71 5.11 17.74
C ILE A 407 20.43 5.43 16.42
N VAL A 408 19.72 5.99 15.44
CA VAL A 408 20.27 6.26 14.11
C VAL A 408 21.22 7.46 14.09
N SER A 409 21.22 8.32 15.11
CA SER A 409 22.02 9.55 15.13
C SER A 409 23.53 9.30 15.08
N VAL A 410 24.00 8.15 15.55
CA VAL A 410 25.42 7.75 15.54
C VAL A 410 25.82 6.98 14.29
N MET A 411 24.88 6.71 13.39
CA MET A 411 25.09 5.90 12.20
C MET A 411 25.46 6.78 11.00
N PRO A 412 26.25 6.27 10.02
CA PRO A 412 26.46 6.97 8.77
C PRO A 412 25.14 7.09 7.97
N SER A 413 25.04 8.09 7.08
CA SER A 413 23.79 8.40 6.37
C SER A 413 23.18 7.22 5.64
N TRP A 414 24.00 6.39 5.00
CA TRP A 414 23.50 5.21 4.28
C TRP A 414 22.84 4.17 5.20
N LEU A 415 23.32 4.07 6.44
CA LEU A 415 22.74 3.15 7.43
C LEU A 415 21.50 3.75 8.11
N GLN A 416 21.46 5.08 8.26
CA GLN A 416 20.28 5.80 8.78
C GLN A 416 19.04 5.58 7.92
N ILE A 417 19.18 5.44 6.62
CA ILE A 417 18.08 5.18 5.70
C ILE A 417 17.39 3.83 6.03
N ILE A 418 18.19 2.82 6.35
CA ILE A 418 17.66 1.48 6.68
C ILE A 418 17.08 1.44 8.10
N PHE A 419 17.84 1.92 9.08
CA PHE A 419 17.44 1.87 10.49
C PHE A 419 16.53 3.03 10.91
N GLY A 420 16.40 4.06 10.09
CA GLY A 420 15.48 5.18 10.34
C GLY A 420 14.02 4.85 10.08
N SER A 421 13.72 3.72 9.50
CA SER A 421 12.37 3.27 9.20
C SER A 421 12.11 1.88 9.80
N GLY A 422 11.13 1.80 10.68
CA GLY A 422 10.67 0.51 11.22
C GLY A 422 10.12 -0.41 10.14
N VAL A 423 9.49 0.15 9.12
CA VAL A 423 9.00 -0.62 7.96
C VAL A 423 10.17 -1.28 7.23
N THR A 424 11.24 -0.55 6.96
CA THR A 424 12.41 -1.07 6.23
C THR A 424 13.09 -2.17 7.02
N ILE A 425 13.43 -1.92 8.29
CA ILE A 425 14.15 -2.91 9.10
C ILE A 425 13.29 -4.14 9.41
N GLY A 426 12.01 -3.94 9.70
CA GLY A 426 11.08 -5.04 9.95
C GLY A 426 10.86 -5.89 8.71
N SER A 427 10.71 -5.26 7.55
CA SER A 427 10.54 -5.96 6.26
C SER A 427 11.80 -6.75 5.88
N LEU A 428 12.97 -6.14 5.98
CA LEU A 428 14.25 -6.84 5.75
C LEU A 428 14.40 -8.05 6.66
N THR A 429 14.08 -7.89 7.93
CA THR A 429 14.18 -8.97 8.92
C THR A 429 13.25 -10.12 8.54
N ALA A 430 11.99 -9.84 8.21
CA ALA A 430 11.03 -10.86 7.81
C ALA A 430 11.47 -11.61 6.55
N ILE A 431 11.94 -10.91 5.54
CA ILE A 431 12.42 -11.50 4.28
C ILE A 431 13.66 -12.35 4.51
N ILE A 432 14.66 -11.83 5.23
CA ILE A 432 15.92 -12.53 5.50
C ILE A 432 15.66 -13.78 6.33
N LEU A 433 14.87 -13.69 7.39
CA LEU A 433 14.56 -14.85 8.24
C LEU A 433 13.72 -15.89 7.49
N ASN A 434 12.81 -15.49 6.64
CA ASN A 434 12.06 -16.43 5.80
C ASN A 434 13.00 -17.18 4.84
N LEU A 435 13.92 -16.47 4.20
CA LEU A 435 14.93 -17.10 3.36
C LEU A 435 15.80 -18.07 4.17
N LEU A 436 16.26 -17.65 5.33
CA LEU A 436 17.15 -18.44 6.19
C LEU A 436 16.47 -19.73 6.69
N PHE A 437 15.21 -19.64 7.13
CA PHE A 437 14.51 -20.79 7.71
C PHE A 437 13.90 -21.75 6.68
N PHE A 438 13.52 -21.24 5.50
CA PHE A 438 12.74 -22.01 4.55
C PHE A 438 13.40 -22.23 3.18
N HIS A 439 14.43 -21.45 2.81
CA HIS A 439 15.02 -21.48 1.48
C HIS A 439 16.53 -21.74 1.43
N ILE A 440 17.30 -21.35 2.44
CA ILE A 440 18.76 -21.47 2.43
C ILE A 440 19.22 -22.66 3.28
N GLY A 441 20.13 -23.48 2.73
CA GLY A 441 20.94 -24.43 3.48
C GLY A 441 20.21 -25.64 4.05
N ARG A 442 18.98 -25.91 3.63
CA ARG A 442 18.29 -27.15 3.98
C ARG A 442 18.44 -28.19 2.88
N PRO A 443 18.91 -29.38 3.22
CA PRO A 443 18.39 -30.56 2.53
C PRO A 443 16.87 -30.50 2.76
N ALA A 444 16.10 -30.57 1.70
CA ALA A 444 14.66 -30.66 1.80
C ALA A 444 14.35 -31.71 2.87
N SER A 445 13.81 -31.29 4.03
CA SER A 445 13.15 -32.28 4.87
C SER A 445 12.14 -32.93 3.93
N PRO A 446 12.07 -34.24 3.84
CA PRO A 446 11.16 -34.86 2.90
C PRO A 446 9.78 -34.35 3.24
N ASP A 447 9.25 -33.46 2.40
CA ASP A 447 7.87 -33.06 2.45
C ASP A 447 7.09 -34.34 2.20
N VAL A 448 6.37 -34.81 3.20
CA VAL A 448 5.69 -36.10 3.17
C VAL A 448 4.20 -35.88 2.99
N ALA A 449 3.69 -36.29 1.85
CA ALA A 449 2.24 -36.38 1.64
C ALA A 449 1.69 -37.63 2.32
N VAL A 450 0.52 -37.53 2.91
CA VAL A 450 -0.19 -38.65 3.50
C VAL A 450 -1.44 -38.94 2.69
N VAL A 451 -1.53 -40.08 2.06
CA VAL A 451 -2.66 -40.53 1.26
C VAL A 451 -3.04 -41.95 1.72
N ASP A 452 -4.31 -42.14 2.10
CA ASP A 452 -4.83 -43.40 2.62
C ASP A 452 -3.99 -44.00 3.76
N GLY A 453 -3.44 -43.12 4.63
CA GLY A 453 -2.58 -43.52 5.75
C GLY A 453 -1.15 -43.88 5.37
N LYS A 454 -0.80 -43.79 4.09
CA LYS A 454 0.59 -44.04 3.61
C LYS A 454 1.32 -42.68 3.46
N LYS A 455 2.55 -42.65 3.94
CA LYS A 455 3.46 -41.52 3.79
C LYS A 455 4.25 -41.66 2.49
N ILE A 456 4.19 -40.65 1.64
CA ILE A 456 4.88 -40.59 0.35
C ILE A 456 5.72 -39.33 0.32
N ASN A 457 7.01 -39.43 0.02
CA ASN A 457 7.89 -38.28 -0.11
C ASN A 457 7.52 -37.46 -1.34
N LEU A 458 7.65 -36.15 -1.24
CA LEU A 458 7.33 -35.23 -2.35
C LEU A 458 8.22 -35.51 -3.58
N ASP A 459 9.49 -35.88 -3.38
CA ASP A 459 10.37 -36.23 -4.48
C ASP A 459 9.86 -37.46 -5.23
N ASP A 460 9.33 -38.46 -4.51
CA ASP A 460 8.71 -39.63 -5.13
C ASP A 460 7.44 -39.28 -5.90
N VAL A 461 6.63 -38.33 -5.36
CA VAL A 461 5.46 -37.81 -6.06
C VAL A 461 5.85 -37.10 -7.36
N ASN A 462 6.87 -36.27 -7.33
CA ASN A 462 7.37 -35.58 -8.51
C ASN A 462 8.00 -36.51 -9.55
N ALA A 463 8.48 -37.65 -9.12
CA ALA A 463 9.07 -38.68 -9.98
C ALA A 463 8.05 -39.64 -10.61
N MET A 464 6.79 -39.61 -10.15
CA MET A 464 5.73 -40.47 -10.69
C MET A 464 5.43 -40.15 -12.14
N ASP A 465 5.15 -41.17 -12.94
CA ASP A 465 4.48 -40.97 -14.22
C ASP A 465 3.00 -40.63 -14.00
N ARG A 466 2.29 -40.27 -15.09
CA ARG A 466 0.89 -39.86 -15.02
C ARG A 466 0.00 -40.94 -14.42
N ASP A 467 0.19 -42.19 -14.84
CA ASP A 467 -0.67 -43.29 -14.40
C ASP A 467 -0.44 -43.63 -12.91
N GLN A 468 0.81 -43.59 -12.46
CA GLN A 468 1.16 -43.77 -11.04
C GLN A 468 0.60 -42.63 -10.18
N PHE A 469 0.68 -41.39 -10.64
CA PHE A 469 0.15 -40.24 -9.94
C PHE A 469 -1.37 -40.32 -9.81
N VAL A 470 -2.07 -40.62 -10.89
CA VAL A 470 -3.53 -40.79 -10.89
C VAL A 470 -3.94 -41.96 -9.98
N ALA A 471 -3.28 -43.08 -10.06
CA ALA A 471 -3.56 -44.24 -9.19
C ALA A 471 -3.34 -43.93 -7.69
N THR A 472 -2.32 -43.11 -7.38
CA THR A 472 -1.98 -42.76 -5.98
C THR A 472 -3.01 -41.82 -5.36
N PHE A 473 -3.48 -40.82 -6.09
CA PHE A 473 -4.31 -39.74 -5.56
C PHE A 473 -5.80 -39.82 -5.91
N SER A 474 -6.20 -40.75 -6.77
CA SER A 474 -7.60 -40.86 -7.22
C SER A 474 -8.59 -41.20 -6.11
N SER A 475 -8.15 -41.87 -5.05
CA SER A 475 -8.98 -42.18 -3.88
C SER A 475 -9.51 -40.93 -3.15
N MET A 476 -8.87 -39.79 -3.33
CA MET A 476 -9.27 -38.53 -2.72
C MET A 476 -10.52 -37.93 -3.38
N PHE A 477 -10.89 -38.37 -4.59
CA PHE A 477 -11.93 -37.76 -5.41
C PHE A 477 -13.07 -38.75 -5.77
N SER A 478 -13.36 -39.67 -4.90
CA SER A 478 -14.47 -40.67 -5.01
C SER A 478 -14.44 -41.45 -6.33
N SER A 479 -15.08 -40.98 -7.39
CA SER A 479 -15.18 -41.67 -8.67
C SER A 479 -14.59 -40.88 -9.85
N HIS A 480 -13.95 -39.76 -9.59
CA HIS A 480 -13.46 -38.86 -10.64
C HIS A 480 -11.96 -38.78 -10.67
N THR A 481 -11.34 -39.07 -11.78
CA THR A 481 -9.88 -39.02 -11.96
C THR A 481 -9.40 -37.70 -12.55
N TRP A 482 -10.29 -36.93 -13.22
CA TRP A 482 -9.94 -35.72 -13.93
C TRP A 482 -9.27 -34.62 -13.06
N PRO A 483 -9.64 -34.41 -11.76
CA PRO A 483 -8.91 -33.43 -10.95
C PRO A 483 -7.46 -33.80 -10.73
N VAL A 484 -7.19 -35.09 -10.55
CA VAL A 484 -5.84 -35.63 -10.37
C VAL A 484 -5.05 -35.52 -11.66
N GLU A 485 -5.63 -35.87 -12.80
CA GLU A 485 -4.99 -35.73 -14.12
C GLU A 485 -4.60 -34.29 -14.41
N ARG A 486 -5.46 -33.33 -14.05
CA ARG A 486 -5.21 -31.90 -14.23
C ARG A 486 -4.13 -31.38 -13.29
N ALA A 487 -4.14 -31.82 -12.03
CA ALA A 487 -3.10 -31.45 -11.06
C ALA A 487 -1.72 -31.97 -11.46
N TRP A 488 -1.66 -33.14 -12.12
CA TRP A 488 -0.40 -33.70 -12.62
C TRP A 488 0.35 -32.76 -13.60
N GLU A 489 -0.38 -31.94 -14.36
CA GLU A 489 0.20 -30.97 -15.29
C GLU A 489 0.94 -29.83 -14.57
N SER A 490 0.67 -29.62 -13.29
CA SER A 490 1.28 -28.54 -12.49
C SER A 490 2.64 -28.93 -11.87
N ARG A 491 3.14 -30.11 -12.14
CA ARG A 491 4.46 -30.59 -11.62
C ARG A 491 5.64 -29.81 -12.22
N PRO A 492 6.79 -29.73 -11.54
CA PRO A 492 7.07 -30.28 -10.22
C PRO A 492 6.51 -29.43 -9.09
N PHE A 493 6.11 -30.09 -7.98
CA PHE A 493 5.62 -29.42 -6.78
C PHE A 493 6.79 -29.09 -5.86
N ALA A 494 6.86 -27.87 -5.35
CA ALA A 494 7.90 -27.43 -4.44
C ALA A 494 7.60 -27.79 -2.97
N SER A 495 6.32 -28.06 -2.65
CA SER A 495 5.87 -28.41 -1.30
C SER A 495 4.60 -29.27 -1.36
N VAL A 496 4.29 -29.96 -0.24
CA VAL A 496 3.00 -30.68 -0.10
C VAL A 496 1.83 -29.70 -0.12
N SER A 497 2.01 -28.49 0.36
CA SER A 497 1.01 -27.43 0.28
C SER A 497 0.69 -27.07 -1.16
N GLU A 498 1.68 -26.95 -2.02
CA GLU A 498 1.51 -26.69 -3.46
C GLU A 498 0.79 -27.84 -4.16
N LEU A 499 1.17 -29.07 -3.83
CA LEU A 499 0.47 -30.27 -4.31
C LEU A 499 -1.01 -30.23 -3.94
N ARG A 500 -1.34 -29.89 -2.69
CA ARG A 500 -2.71 -29.76 -2.22
C ARG A 500 -3.46 -28.66 -2.97
N SER A 501 -2.84 -27.48 -3.10
CA SER A 501 -3.43 -26.36 -3.83
C SER A 501 -3.70 -26.70 -5.29
N SER A 502 -2.86 -27.51 -5.94
CA SER A 502 -3.08 -27.95 -7.32
C SER A 502 -4.35 -28.77 -7.48
N PHE A 503 -4.72 -29.59 -6.49
CA PHE A 503 -5.97 -30.31 -6.49
C PHE A 503 -7.18 -29.39 -6.29
N GLU A 504 -7.07 -28.43 -5.36
CA GLU A 504 -8.11 -27.43 -5.10
C GLU A 504 -8.35 -26.59 -6.36
N ASP A 505 -7.29 -26.10 -7.00
CA ASP A 505 -7.36 -25.31 -8.23
C ASP A 505 -7.94 -26.10 -9.39
N ALA A 506 -7.61 -27.38 -9.51
CA ALA A 506 -8.18 -28.25 -10.53
C ALA A 506 -9.70 -28.37 -10.42
N VAL A 507 -10.23 -28.46 -9.20
CA VAL A 507 -11.66 -28.54 -8.93
C VAL A 507 -12.33 -27.18 -9.13
N LEU A 508 -11.77 -26.11 -8.57
CA LEU A 508 -12.36 -24.77 -8.63
C LEU A 508 -12.38 -24.19 -10.05
N SER A 509 -11.42 -24.56 -10.88
CA SER A 509 -11.34 -24.08 -12.26
C SER A 509 -12.23 -24.84 -13.24
N ALA A 510 -12.93 -25.87 -12.79
CA ALA A 510 -13.84 -26.69 -13.61
C ALA A 510 -15.31 -26.21 -13.54
N SER A 511 -15.65 -25.27 -12.67
CA SER A 511 -16.99 -24.70 -12.47
C SER A 511 -17.23 -23.46 -13.31
#